data_da40cd331dd57d7ec31979575728fc0c
#
_entry.id   da40cd331dd57d7ec31979575728fc0c
#
_cell.length_a   1.000
_cell.length_b   1.000
_cell.length_c   1.000
_cell.angle_alpha   90.00
_cell.angle_beta   90.00
_cell.angle_gamma   90.00
#
_symmetry.space_group_name_H-M   'P 1'
#
loop_
_entity.id
_entity.type
_entity.pdbx_description
1 polymer ?
#
loop_
_entity_poly.entity_id
_entity_poly.type
_entity_poly.pdbx_seq_one_letter_code
_entity_poly.pdbx_strand_id
1 'polypeptide(L)'
;RKVTDENKLAERGSITFTKKELSQMSDDTRKLFIYNNNIVRYRFHNGIYHARFRRDGYNIEVASKDFDVMKSKFFAALMEQTTHKPSKKPLMKDFLMQWLAEKKPTLKDGTYKSYEGLIKTELIPNLGEKHIDQITRKEIQEYLFRIVEQGKNRTAQKLRQLLGAVFALAVEDYDFKNPMTKIKLPHYEVKKGSPLSKAEEKQLIEFCKNNPHLYGIHSLLVLLYTGMRLGELASMKIESENNYTFITCETEKTRKGYATIRRRIPISPMFRKVWDMIDFEKAKAASSKTLSDTIKRVFPERHVHELRYTFISRCKECVQKGNPKIIIASK
;
A
#
# COMPACT_ATOMS: atom_id res chain seq x y z
N ARG A 1 36.37 30.55 -25.01
CA ARG A 1 37.17 30.05 -23.86
C ARG A 1 36.69 28.64 -23.59
N LYS A 2 37.54 27.61 -23.79
CA LYS A 2 37.24 26.24 -23.35
C LYS A 2 37.19 26.26 -21.82
N VAL A 3 35.99 26.09 -21.26
CA VAL A 3 35.81 25.84 -19.85
C VAL A 3 36.43 24.46 -19.59
N THR A 4 37.49 24.42 -18.78
CA THR A 4 38.13 23.17 -18.40
C THR A 4 37.19 22.37 -17.52
N ASP A 5 37.28 21.04 -17.53
CA ASP A 5 36.44 20.17 -16.74
C ASP A 5 36.50 20.51 -15.23
N GLU A 6 37.62 21.07 -14.78
CA GLU A 6 37.82 21.61 -13.43
C GLU A 6 36.87 22.78 -13.08
N ASN A 7 36.61 23.69 -14.03
CA ASN A 7 35.67 24.80 -13.81
C ASN A 7 34.21 24.35 -13.80
N LYS A 8 33.85 23.31 -14.56
CA LYS A 8 32.48 22.74 -14.52
C LYS A 8 32.16 22.00 -13.21
N LEU A 9 33.18 21.43 -12.60
CA LEU A 9 33.04 20.75 -11.28
C LEU A 9 32.82 21.73 -10.14
N ALA A 10 33.31 22.93 -10.30
CA ALA A 10 33.26 24.02 -9.34
C ALA A 10 31.86 24.66 -9.18
N GLU A 11 31.08 24.71 -10.25
CA GLU A 11 29.70 25.23 -10.24
C GLU A 11 28.69 24.34 -9.48
N ARG A 12 29.13 23.15 -9.01
CA ARG A 12 28.28 22.17 -8.31
C ARG A 12 28.52 22.07 -6.79
N GLY A 13 29.10 23.10 -6.18
CA GLY A 13 29.19 23.18 -4.71
C GLY A 13 30.46 22.61 -4.06
N SER A 14 31.48 22.24 -4.83
CA SER A 14 32.83 21.95 -4.34
C SER A 14 33.74 23.16 -4.48
N ILE A 15 34.80 23.27 -3.66
CA ILE A 15 35.68 24.44 -3.63
C ILE A 15 36.29 24.68 -5.01
N THR A 16 36.00 25.85 -5.56
CA THR A 16 36.53 26.35 -6.83
C THR A 16 37.95 26.85 -6.66
N PHE A 17 38.88 26.25 -7.39
CA PHE A 17 40.14 26.88 -7.69
C PHE A 17 40.22 27.13 -9.16
N THR A 18 40.39 28.37 -9.57
CA THR A 18 40.69 28.71 -10.95
C THR A 18 42.10 28.23 -11.32
N LYS A 19 42.40 28.01 -12.60
CA LYS A 19 43.78 27.68 -13.08
C LYS A 19 44.81 28.65 -12.53
N LYS A 20 44.44 29.91 -12.33
CA LYS A 20 45.30 30.95 -11.80
C LYS A 20 45.56 30.77 -10.31
N GLU A 21 44.56 30.40 -9.54
CA GLU A 21 44.72 30.10 -8.10
C GLU A 21 45.50 28.81 -7.90
N LEU A 22 45.25 27.75 -8.70
CA LEU A 22 46.08 26.54 -8.68
C LEU A 22 47.54 26.80 -9.03
N SER A 23 47.84 27.76 -9.91
CA SER A 23 49.21 28.11 -10.24
C SER A 23 49.93 28.91 -9.17
N GLN A 24 49.21 29.53 -8.25
CA GLN A 24 49.73 30.34 -7.12
C GLN A 24 49.81 29.53 -5.81
N MET A 25 49.32 28.30 -5.78
CA MET A 25 49.40 27.43 -4.62
C MET A 25 50.82 26.86 -4.41
N SER A 26 51.22 26.68 -3.18
CA SER A 26 52.48 26.00 -2.84
C SER A 26 52.49 24.55 -3.32
N ASP A 27 53.67 23.94 -3.53
CA ASP A 27 53.78 22.57 -4.04
C ASP A 27 53.01 21.53 -3.20
N ASP A 28 52.89 21.74 -1.91
CA ASP A 28 52.10 20.88 -0.99
C ASP A 28 50.59 20.96 -1.25
N THR A 29 50.08 22.07 -1.77
CA THR A 29 48.66 22.29 -2.05
C THR A 29 48.27 21.94 -3.48
N ARG A 30 49.20 21.76 -4.39
CA ARG A 30 48.95 21.36 -5.79
C ARG A 30 48.74 19.86 -5.97
N LYS A 31 49.07 19.05 -5.00
CA LYS A 31 48.91 17.60 -5.02
C LYS A 31 47.43 17.23 -4.77
N LEU A 32 46.64 17.24 -5.86
CA LEU A 32 45.21 16.99 -5.82
C LEU A 32 44.84 15.84 -6.78
N PHE A 33 43.84 15.10 -6.45
CA PHE A 33 43.18 14.22 -7.42
C PHE A 33 41.67 14.42 -7.37
N ILE A 34 41.02 14.19 -8.50
CA ILE A 34 39.58 14.35 -8.66
C ILE A 34 38.97 12.97 -8.88
N TYR A 35 37.91 12.70 -8.13
CA TYR A 35 37.11 11.51 -8.34
C TYR A 35 35.63 11.81 -8.02
N ASN A 36 34.75 11.46 -8.96
CA ASN A 36 33.29 11.68 -8.83
C ASN A 36 32.95 13.09 -8.35
N ASN A 37 33.58 14.11 -8.93
CA ASN A 37 33.40 15.52 -8.62
C ASN A 37 33.91 15.99 -7.23
N ASN A 38 34.74 15.18 -6.56
CA ASN A 38 35.40 15.58 -5.31
C ASN A 38 36.89 15.82 -5.53
N ILE A 39 37.37 16.95 -5.05
CA ILE A 39 38.79 17.30 -5.05
C ILE A 39 39.40 16.86 -3.72
N VAL A 40 40.37 15.96 -3.77
CA VAL A 40 41.02 15.40 -2.60
C VAL A 40 42.49 15.81 -2.59
N ARG A 41 42.95 16.37 -1.46
CA ARG A 41 44.36 16.69 -1.25
C ARG A 41 45.11 15.45 -0.79
N TYR A 42 46.32 15.24 -1.29
CA TYR A 42 47.23 14.22 -0.81
C TYR A 42 48.63 14.78 -0.61
N ARG A 43 49.41 14.13 0.23
CA ARG A 43 50.83 14.44 0.47
C ARG A 43 51.67 13.21 0.15
N PHE A 44 52.87 13.43 -0.35
CA PHE A 44 53.86 12.39 -0.49
C PHE A 44 55.01 12.70 0.46
N HIS A 45 55.21 11.84 1.45
CA HIS A 45 56.24 12.03 2.47
C HIS A 45 56.82 10.68 2.84
N ASN A 46 58.17 10.59 2.96
CA ASN A 46 58.88 9.35 3.31
C ASN A 46 58.48 8.12 2.46
N GLY A 47 58.29 8.31 1.14
CA GLY A 47 57.91 7.22 0.25
C GLY A 47 56.48 6.75 0.38
N ILE A 48 55.59 7.49 1.07
CA ILE A 48 54.22 7.13 1.31
C ILE A 48 53.28 8.27 0.85
N TYR A 49 52.23 7.91 0.10
CA TYR A 49 51.12 8.80 -0.26
C TYR A 49 50.09 8.79 0.86
N HIS A 50 49.72 9.98 1.35
CA HIS A 50 48.71 10.20 2.38
C HIS A 50 47.57 11.05 1.80
N ALA A 51 46.33 10.58 1.85
CA ALA A 51 45.14 11.36 1.51
C ALA A 51 44.27 11.50 2.77
N ARG A 52 43.81 12.74 3.00
CA ARG A 52 42.92 13.06 4.12
C ARG A 52 41.80 13.93 3.63
N PHE A 53 40.58 13.54 3.97
CA PHE A 53 39.37 14.28 3.62
C PHE A 53 38.48 14.40 4.85
N ARG A 54 38.28 15.64 5.31
CA ARG A 54 37.38 15.96 6.42
C ARG A 54 36.43 17.06 6.01
N ARG A 55 35.22 16.68 5.52
CA ARG A 55 34.21 17.59 5.03
C ARG A 55 32.85 16.92 5.03
N ASP A 56 31.79 17.69 5.22
CA ASP A 56 30.40 17.22 5.14
C ASP A 56 30.10 15.97 5.99
N GLY A 57 30.80 15.84 7.15
CA GLY A 57 30.67 14.70 8.05
C GLY A 57 31.54 13.49 7.70
N TYR A 58 32.31 13.54 6.61
CA TYR A 58 33.31 12.52 6.29
C TYR A 58 34.59 12.74 7.02
N ASN A 59 35.23 11.66 7.51
CA ASN A 59 36.55 11.66 8.08
C ASN A 59 37.33 10.48 7.52
N ILE A 60 38.00 10.70 6.39
CA ILE A 60 38.72 9.67 5.68
C ILE A 60 40.22 9.99 5.76
N GLU A 61 41.00 9.04 6.19
CA GLU A 61 42.46 9.13 6.19
C GLU A 61 43.02 7.80 5.72
N VAL A 62 43.77 7.83 4.61
CA VAL A 62 44.39 6.64 4.01
C VAL A 62 45.81 6.92 3.60
N ALA A 63 46.64 5.88 3.66
CA ALA A 63 48.04 5.93 3.25
C ALA A 63 48.44 4.67 2.47
N SER A 64 49.36 4.83 1.49
CA SER A 64 49.95 3.72 0.75
C SER A 64 51.26 4.14 0.11
N LYS A 65 52.14 3.18 -0.13
CA LYS A 65 53.38 3.40 -0.93
C LYS A 65 53.10 3.60 -2.39
N ASP A 66 51.98 3.08 -2.87
CA ASP A 66 51.48 3.21 -4.23
C ASP A 66 50.35 4.20 -4.31
N PHE A 67 50.35 5.11 -5.30
CA PHE A 67 49.38 6.17 -5.48
C PHE A 67 47.98 5.62 -5.83
N ASP A 68 47.92 4.66 -6.75
CA ASP A 68 46.63 4.11 -7.20
C ASP A 68 46.00 3.22 -6.14
N VAL A 69 46.80 2.52 -5.37
CA VAL A 69 46.34 1.77 -4.18
C VAL A 69 45.83 2.73 -3.10
N MET A 70 46.50 3.84 -2.84
CA MET A 70 46.04 4.88 -1.90
C MET A 70 44.69 5.45 -2.37
N LYS A 71 44.58 5.76 -3.65
CA LYS A 71 43.39 6.29 -4.29
C LYS A 71 42.21 5.28 -4.19
N SER A 72 42.45 4.01 -4.50
CA SER A 72 41.45 2.95 -4.37
C SER A 72 40.96 2.75 -2.93
N LYS A 73 41.87 2.76 -1.95
CA LYS A 73 41.53 2.72 -0.51
C LYS A 73 40.71 3.94 -0.09
N PHE A 74 41.04 5.11 -0.61
CA PHE A 74 40.27 6.33 -0.34
C PHE A 74 38.83 6.21 -0.80
N PHE A 75 38.63 5.68 -2.02
CA PHE A 75 37.28 5.51 -2.55
C PHE A 75 36.48 4.39 -1.89
N ALA A 76 37.12 3.31 -1.51
CA ALA A 76 36.48 2.28 -0.70
C ALA A 76 35.98 2.86 0.62
N ALA A 77 36.83 3.61 1.34
CA ALA A 77 36.46 4.27 2.60
C ALA A 77 35.38 5.36 2.40
N LEU A 78 35.41 6.10 1.28
CA LEU A 78 34.37 7.07 0.94
C LEU A 78 33.02 6.38 0.69
N MET A 79 33.00 5.29 -0.06
CA MET A 79 31.81 4.49 -0.32
C MET A 79 31.26 3.90 0.98
N GLU A 80 32.10 3.34 1.82
CA GLU A 80 31.72 2.77 3.11
C GLU A 80 31.08 3.83 4.03
N GLN A 81 31.70 5.01 4.16
CA GLN A 81 31.14 6.11 4.96
C GLN A 81 29.89 6.73 4.32
N THR A 82 29.73 6.68 3.00
CA THR A 82 28.51 7.13 2.33
C THR A 82 27.34 6.20 2.62
N THR A 83 27.60 4.89 2.73
CA THR A 83 26.58 3.91 3.09
C THR A 83 26.22 3.94 4.58
N HIS A 84 27.14 4.43 5.44
CA HIS A 84 26.99 4.43 6.90
C HIS A 84 26.90 5.83 7.53
N LYS A 85 26.66 6.90 6.74
CA LYS A 85 26.46 8.24 7.32
C LYS A 85 25.27 8.18 8.29
N PRO A 86 25.48 8.44 9.61
CA PRO A 86 24.37 8.42 10.55
C PRO A 86 23.34 9.48 10.13
N SER A 87 22.17 9.03 9.76
CA SER A 87 21.06 9.95 9.45
C SER A 87 20.55 10.57 10.75
N LYS A 88 20.31 11.88 10.73
CA LYS A 88 19.60 12.60 11.81
C LYS A 88 18.06 12.42 11.70
N LYS A 89 17.60 11.75 10.67
CA LYS A 89 16.16 11.56 10.37
C LYS A 89 15.66 10.29 11.04
N PRO A 90 14.36 10.17 11.33
CA PRO A 90 13.80 9.03 12.06
C PRO A 90 13.98 7.71 11.30
N LEU A 91 13.92 6.60 12.02
CA LEU A 91 13.78 5.28 11.43
C LEU A 91 12.42 5.14 10.76
N MET A 92 12.36 4.37 9.69
CA MET A 92 11.11 4.15 8.95
C MET A 92 10.01 3.56 9.82
N LYS A 93 10.33 2.66 10.77
CA LYS A 93 9.36 2.10 11.71
C LYS A 93 8.70 3.17 12.59
N ASP A 94 9.49 4.09 13.11
CA ASP A 94 9.00 5.14 14.01
C ASP A 94 8.13 6.14 13.23
N PHE A 95 8.57 6.53 12.03
CA PHE A 95 7.82 7.41 11.15
C PHE A 95 6.49 6.78 10.68
N LEU A 96 6.48 5.49 10.33
CA LEU A 96 5.26 4.77 9.94
C LEU A 96 4.24 4.72 11.08
N MET A 97 4.69 4.50 12.32
CA MET A 97 3.78 4.46 13.47
C MET A 97 3.25 5.85 13.81
N GLN A 98 4.08 6.89 13.73
CA GLN A 98 3.66 8.28 13.88
C GLN A 98 2.62 8.65 12.80
N TRP A 99 2.92 8.41 11.53
CA TRP A 99 2.02 8.66 10.40
C TRP A 99 0.66 7.96 10.58
N LEU A 100 0.69 6.70 11.02
CA LEU A 100 -0.53 5.93 11.26
C LEU A 100 -1.37 6.54 12.40
N ALA A 101 -0.74 6.98 13.47
CA ALA A 101 -1.41 7.65 14.59
C ALA A 101 -2.06 8.97 14.16
N GLU A 102 -1.35 9.80 13.39
CA GLU A 102 -1.87 11.05 12.83
C GLU A 102 -3.07 10.85 11.89
N LYS A 103 -3.06 9.76 11.09
CA LYS A 103 -4.16 9.43 10.18
C LYS A 103 -5.39 8.82 10.89
N LYS A 104 -5.25 8.31 12.10
CA LYS A 104 -6.35 7.66 12.84
C LYS A 104 -7.64 8.47 12.92
N PRO A 105 -7.63 9.78 13.21
CA PRO A 105 -8.86 10.58 13.26
C PRO A 105 -9.60 10.67 11.93
N THR A 106 -8.89 10.56 10.80
CA THR A 106 -9.44 10.72 9.44
C THR A 106 -9.85 9.41 8.79
N LEU A 107 -9.38 8.27 9.31
CA LEU A 107 -9.61 6.95 8.73
C LEU A 107 -10.77 6.24 9.44
N LYS A 108 -11.53 5.44 8.67
CA LYS A 108 -12.44 4.45 9.24
C LYS A 108 -11.65 3.29 9.87
N ASP A 109 -12.20 2.68 10.91
CA ASP A 109 -11.54 1.59 11.66
C ASP A 109 -11.05 0.45 10.76
N GLY A 110 -11.85 0.03 9.77
CA GLY A 110 -11.44 -1.01 8.82
C GLY A 110 -10.24 -0.61 7.95
N THR A 111 -10.15 0.65 7.55
CA THR A 111 -9.00 1.18 6.78
C THR A 111 -7.77 1.30 7.68
N TYR A 112 -7.96 1.82 8.90
CA TYR A 112 -6.89 1.91 9.89
C TYR A 112 -6.28 0.53 10.17
N LYS A 113 -7.11 -0.48 10.51
CA LYS A 113 -6.65 -1.86 10.73
C LYS A 113 -5.95 -2.46 9.51
N SER A 114 -6.40 -2.14 8.29
CA SER A 114 -5.75 -2.60 7.06
C SER A 114 -4.36 -1.98 6.89
N TYR A 115 -4.20 -0.68 7.16
CA TYR A 115 -2.90 -0.01 7.11
C TYR A 115 -1.98 -0.50 8.23
N GLU A 116 -2.49 -0.61 9.45
CA GLU A 116 -1.75 -1.14 10.58
C GLU A 116 -1.22 -2.55 10.31
N GLY A 117 -2.05 -3.42 9.74
CA GLY A 117 -1.64 -4.75 9.32
C GLY A 117 -0.49 -4.70 8.31
N LEU A 118 -0.64 -3.94 7.20
CA LEU A 118 0.41 -3.80 6.18
C LEU A 118 1.71 -3.21 6.74
N ILE A 119 1.61 -2.23 7.62
CA ILE A 119 2.78 -1.61 8.27
C ILE A 119 3.51 -2.65 9.12
N LYS A 120 2.80 -3.35 10.01
CA LYS A 120 3.40 -4.29 10.96
C LYS A 120 3.92 -5.57 10.29
N THR A 121 3.20 -6.11 9.30
CA THR A 121 3.55 -7.41 8.71
C THR A 121 4.45 -7.30 7.48
N GLU A 122 4.43 -6.17 6.78
CA GLU A 122 5.13 -6.04 5.51
C GLU A 122 6.21 -4.93 5.55
N LEU A 123 5.88 -3.70 6.02
CA LEU A 123 6.81 -2.58 5.91
C LEU A 123 7.88 -2.57 7.01
N ILE A 124 7.52 -2.75 8.26
CA ILE A 124 8.48 -2.74 9.37
C ILE A 124 9.53 -3.84 9.23
N PRO A 125 9.18 -5.10 8.92
CA PRO A 125 10.19 -6.15 8.76
C PRO A 125 11.16 -5.93 7.60
N ASN A 126 10.74 -5.23 6.54
CA ASN A 126 11.54 -5.05 5.33
C ASN A 126 12.29 -3.70 5.25
N LEU A 127 11.73 -2.64 5.81
CA LEU A 127 12.25 -1.28 5.68
C LEU A 127 12.39 -0.55 7.03
N GLY A 128 11.86 -1.09 8.12
CA GLY A 128 11.69 -0.39 9.39
C GLY A 128 12.98 0.05 10.06
N GLU A 129 14.05 -0.71 9.95
CA GLU A 129 15.33 -0.44 10.59
C GLU A 129 16.23 0.57 9.82
N LYS A 130 15.74 1.08 8.68
CA LYS A 130 16.44 2.10 7.89
C LYS A 130 15.92 3.49 8.22
N HIS A 131 16.80 4.48 8.17
CA HIS A 131 16.38 5.88 8.21
C HIS A 131 15.64 6.25 6.93
N ILE A 132 14.61 7.10 7.03
CA ILE A 132 13.68 7.42 5.91
C ILE A 132 14.41 7.99 4.69
N ASP A 133 15.49 8.74 4.87
CA ASP A 133 16.29 9.34 3.79
C ASP A 133 17.32 8.38 3.17
N GLN A 134 17.55 7.24 3.79
CA GLN A 134 18.46 6.20 3.30
C GLN A 134 17.75 5.15 2.43
N ILE A 135 16.41 5.14 2.45
CA ILE A 135 15.63 4.22 1.62
C ILE A 135 15.63 4.72 0.17
N THR A 136 16.18 3.90 -0.70
CA THR A 136 16.32 4.25 -2.12
C THR A 136 15.13 3.81 -2.96
N ARG A 137 14.92 4.47 -4.11
CA ARG A 137 13.93 4.05 -5.11
C ARG A 137 14.15 2.60 -5.56
N LYS A 138 15.41 2.18 -5.73
CA LYS A 138 15.76 0.83 -6.18
C LYS A 138 15.29 -0.21 -5.17
N GLU A 139 15.55 -0.02 -3.90
CA GLU A 139 15.11 -0.92 -2.83
C GLU A 139 13.60 -1.06 -2.76
N ILE A 140 12.86 0.07 -2.84
CA ILE A 140 11.39 0.02 -2.86
C ILE A 140 10.89 -0.75 -4.09
N GLN A 141 11.48 -0.51 -5.26
CA GLN A 141 11.08 -1.19 -6.49
C GLN A 141 11.32 -2.70 -6.40
N GLU A 142 12.49 -3.13 -5.92
CA GLU A 142 12.85 -4.53 -5.73
C GLU A 142 11.95 -5.19 -4.67
N TYR A 143 11.68 -4.49 -3.56
CA TYR A 143 10.77 -4.99 -2.54
C TYR A 143 9.35 -5.23 -3.10
N LEU A 144 8.79 -4.27 -3.81
CA LEU A 144 7.47 -4.40 -4.40
C LEU A 144 7.41 -5.50 -5.48
N PHE A 145 8.49 -5.69 -6.25
CA PHE A 145 8.56 -6.77 -7.23
C PHE A 145 8.58 -8.14 -6.56
N ARG A 146 9.30 -8.34 -5.47
CA ARG A 146 9.24 -9.58 -4.69
C ARG A 146 7.82 -9.93 -4.25
N ILE A 147 7.03 -8.93 -3.85
CA ILE A 147 5.61 -9.15 -3.48
C ILE A 147 4.78 -9.56 -4.71
N VAL A 148 5.06 -8.97 -5.88
CA VAL A 148 4.40 -9.34 -7.15
C VAL A 148 4.76 -10.77 -7.56
N GLU A 149 6.03 -11.17 -7.47
CA GLU A 149 6.50 -12.52 -7.77
C GLU A 149 5.85 -13.59 -6.88
N GLN A 150 5.46 -13.24 -5.65
CA GLN A 150 4.64 -14.08 -4.78
C GLN A 150 3.16 -14.17 -5.22
N GLY A 151 2.78 -13.56 -6.34
CA GLY A 151 1.39 -13.51 -6.81
C GLY A 151 0.50 -12.50 -6.06
N LYS A 152 1.05 -11.73 -5.10
CA LYS A 152 0.32 -10.79 -4.25
C LYS A 152 0.17 -9.39 -4.88
N ASN A 153 -0.24 -9.32 -6.15
CA ASN A 153 -0.32 -8.08 -6.92
C ASN A 153 -1.14 -6.97 -6.22
N ARG A 154 -2.29 -7.33 -5.63
CA ARG A 154 -3.15 -6.38 -4.93
C ARG A 154 -2.48 -5.82 -3.67
N THR A 155 -1.73 -6.62 -2.95
CA THR A 155 -0.94 -6.20 -1.79
C THR A 155 0.17 -5.24 -2.22
N ALA A 156 0.91 -5.56 -3.28
CA ALA A 156 1.93 -4.68 -3.84
C ALA A 156 1.38 -3.30 -4.23
N GLN A 157 0.19 -3.25 -4.85
CA GLN A 157 -0.48 -1.96 -5.15
C GLN A 157 -0.85 -1.17 -3.90
N LYS A 158 -1.39 -1.83 -2.87
CA LYS A 158 -1.72 -1.17 -1.59
C LYS A 158 -0.47 -0.65 -0.90
N LEU A 159 0.61 -1.43 -0.87
CA LEU A 159 1.90 -1.03 -0.32
C LEU A 159 2.48 0.17 -1.07
N ARG A 160 2.44 0.16 -2.41
CA ARG A 160 2.86 1.31 -3.21
C ARG A 160 2.07 2.57 -2.89
N GLN A 161 0.74 2.47 -2.74
CA GLN A 161 -0.12 3.61 -2.37
C GLN A 161 0.20 4.12 -0.97
N LEU A 162 0.37 3.21 -0.01
CA LEU A 162 0.70 3.54 1.38
C LEU A 162 2.06 4.23 1.47
N LEU A 163 3.11 3.63 0.88
CA LEU A 163 4.45 4.22 0.81
C LEU A 163 4.44 5.59 0.12
N GLY A 164 3.64 5.75 -0.95
CA GLY A 164 3.48 7.03 -1.62
C GLY A 164 2.95 8.13 -0.70
N ALA A 165 1.93 7.82 0.12
CA ALA A 165 1.38 8.77 1.08
C ALA A 165 2.33 9.06 2.25
N VAL A 166 3.05 8.04 2.74
CA VAL A 166 4.03 8.17 3.83
C VAL A 166 5.22 9.01 3.38
N PHE A 167 5.83 8.71 2.22
CA PHE A 167 6.98 9.47 1.73
C PHE A 167 6.62 10.86 1.23
N ALA A 168 5.39 11.13 0.81
CA ALA A 168 4.95 12.48 0.51
C ALA A 168 5.06 13.38 1.75
N LEU A 169 4.53 12.93 2.90
CA LEU A 169 4.66 13.66 4.17
C LEU A 169 6.12 13.71 4.65
N ALA A 170 6.84 12.59 4.58
CA ALA A 170 8.23 12.53 5.03
C ALA A 170 9.15 13.53 4.31
N VAL A 171 8.91 13.78 3.02
CA VAL A 171 9.68 14.76 2.24
C VAL A 171 9.34 16.19 2.63
N GLU A 172 8.09 16.48 2.99
CA GLU A 172 7.66 17.80 3.49
C GLU A 172 8.33 18.08 4.85
N ASP A 173 8.38 17.09 5.74
CA ASP A 173 8.92 17.26 7.10
C ASP A 173 10.45 17.31 7.17
N TYR A 174 11.14 16.61 6.28
CA TYR A 174 12.57 16.30 6.48
C TYR A 174 13.50 16.68 5.30
N ASP A 175 13.03 17.29 4.27
CA ASP A 175 13.79 17.75 3.09
C ASP A 175 14.78 16.69 2.55
N PHE A 176 14.29 15.74 1.79
CA PHE A 176 15.06 14.78 1.02
C PHE A 176 14.33 14.36 -0.26
N LYS A 177 15.04 13.73 -1.17
CA LYS A 177 14.47 13.32 -2.46
C LYS A 177 13.46 12.17 -2.28
N ASN A 178 12.22 12.36 -2.75
CA ASN A 178 11.18 11.35 -2.67
C ASN A 178 11.56 10.05 -3.43
N PRO A 179 11.74 8.93 -2.71
CA PRO A 179 12.13 7.66 -3.35
C PRO A 179 10.97 7.01 -4.12
N MET A 180 9.73 7.46 -3.91
CA MET A 180 8.56 6.93 -4.61
C MET A 180 8.42 7.43 -6.05
N THR A 181 9.25 8.42 -6.45
CA THR A 181 9.24 8.95 -7.81
C THR A 181 9.54 7.87 -8.83
N LYS A 182 8.67 7.71 -9.85
CA LYS A 182 8.80 6.73 -10.93
C LYS A 182 8.77 5.25 -10.50
N ILE A 183 8.22 4.91 -9.33
CA ILE A 183 7.94 3.52 -8.96
C ILE A 183 6.80 2.99 -9.84
N LYS A 184 7.05 1.85 -10.50
CA LYS A 184 6.09 1.20 -11.40
C LYS A 184 5.83 -0.23 -10.94
N LEU A 185 4.59 -0.69 -11.08
CA LEU A 185 4.21 -2.08 -10.91
C LEU A 185 3.68 -2.62 -12.23
N PRO A 186 3.86 -3.93 -12.51
CA PRO A 186 3.26 -4.58 -13.65
C PRO A 186 1.73 -4.40 -13.64
N HIS A 187 1.15 -4.30 -14.81
CA HIS A 187 -0.29 -4.39 -14.94
C HIS A 187 -0.73 -5.82 -14.62
N TYR A 188 -1.78 -5.97 -13.84
CA TYR A 188 -2.42 -7.27 -13.63
C TYR A 188 -3.93 -7.12 -13.74
N GLU A 189 -4.56 -8.15 -14.29
CA GLU A 189 -6.02 -8.19 -14.39
C GLU A 189 -6.62 -8.61 -13.05
N VAL A 190 -7.54 -7.81 -12.55
CA VAL A 190 -8.30 -8.16 -11.36
C VAL A 190 -9.43 -9.11 -11.78
N LYS A 191 -9.39 -10.34 -11.30
CA LYS A 191 -10.51 -11.28 -11.47
C LYS A 191 -11.76 -10.66 -10.84
N LYS A 192 -12.71 -10.30 -11.68
CA LYS A 192 -14.02 -9.82 -11.23
C LYS A 192 -14.87 -11.02 -10.88
N GLY A 193 -15.53 -10.98 -9.72
CA GLY A 193 -16.55 -11.96 -9.41
C GLY A 193 -17.70 -11.89 -10.42
N SER A 194 -18.39 -12.98 -10.64
CA SER A 194 -19.52 -13.11 -11.55
C SER A 194 -20.79 -13.51 -10.79
N PRO A 195 -21.99 -13.16 -11.30
CA PRO A 195 -23.25 -13.62 -10.71
C PRO A 195 -23.33 -15.16 -10.77
N LEU A 196 -24.03 -15.76 -9.83
CA LEU A 196 -24.39 -17.17 -9.90
C LEU A 196 -25.32 -17.40 -11.11
N SER A 197 -25.15 -18.52 -11.77
CA SER A 197 -26.13 -19.03 -12.73
C SER A 197 -27.43 -19.41 -12.02
N LYS A 198 -28.53 -19.56 -12.76
CA LYS A 198 -29.80 -20.00 -12.17
C LYS A 198 -29.72 -21.41 -11.56
N ALA A 199 -28.89 -22.27 -12.13
CA ALA A 199 -28.64 -23.60 -11.59
C ALA A 199 -27.89 -23.52 -10.24
N GLU A 200 -26.83 -22.69 -10.15
CA GLU A 200 -26.10 -22.48 -8.89
C GLU A 200 -26.98 -21.82 -7.83
N GLU A 201 -27.87 -20.87 -8.20
CA GLU A 201 -28.83 -20.31 -7.23
C GLU A 201 -29.73 -21.41 -6.65
N LYS A 202 -30.30 -22.26 -7.51
CA LYS A 202 -31.14 -23.39 -7.07
C LYS A 202 -30.34 -24.34 -6.16
N GLN A 203 -29.13 -24.68 -6.53
CA GLN A 203 -28.24 -25.52 -5.74
C GLN A 203 -27.95 -24.90 -4.35
N LEU A 204 -27.69 -23.59 -4.29
CA LEU A 204 -27.47 -22.90 -3.01
C LEU A 204 -28.70 -22.94 -2.12
N ILE A 205 -29.89 -22.68 -2.67
CA ILE A 205 -31.15 -22.71 -1.92
C ILE A 205 -31.42 -24.12 -1.39
N GLU A 206 -31.21 -25.15 -2.21
CA GLU A 206 -31.40 -26.55 -1.83
C GLU A 206 -30.39 -26.97 -0.73
N PHE A 207 -29.13 -26.57 -0.88
CA PHE A 207 -28.14 -26.74 0.18
C PHE A 207 -28.59 -26.10 1.52
N CYS A 208 -29.09 -24.87 1.46
CA CYS A 208 -29.61 -24.19 2.67
C CYS A 208 -30.78 -24.93 3.31
N LYS A 209 -31.69 -25.47 2.48
CA LYS A 209 -32.84 -26.26 2.95
C LYS A 209 -32.40 -27.54 3.68
N ASN A 210 -31.40 -28.22 3.12
CA ASN A 210 -30.92 -29.49 3.62
C ASN A 210 -29.97 -29.35 4.84
N ASN A 211 -29.52 -28.12 5.13
CA ASN A 211 -28.56 -27.85 6.21
C ASN A 211 -29.00 -26.72 7.15
N PRO A 212 -30.22 -26.79 7.74
CA PRO A 212 -30.79 -25.70 8.54
C PRO A 212 -29.99 -25.41 9.84
N HIS A 213 -29.14 -26.35 10.25
CA HIS A 213 -28.26 -26.22 11.41
C HIS A 213 -27.03 -25.36 11.18
N LEU A 214 -26.66 -25.13 9.92
CA LEU A 214 -25.48 -24.30 9.59
C LEU A 214 -25.77 -22.81 9.80
N TYR A 215 -24.99 -22.20 10.65
CA TYR A 215 -25.21 -20.80 11.04
C TYR A 215 -25.17 -19.81 9.86
N GLY A 216 -24.27 -20.04 8.90
CA GLY A 216 -24.08 -19.13 7.75
C GLY A 216 -25.20 -19.12 6.71
N ILE A 217 -26.06 -20.14 6.64
CA ILE A 217 -27.10 -20.22 5.60
C ILE A 217 -28.10 -19.05 5.66
N HIS A 218 -28.45 -18.65 6.88
CA HIS A 218 -29.42 -17.57 7.09
C HIS A 218 -28.93 -16.26 6.45
N SER A 219 -27.66 -15.93 6.69
CA SER A 219 -27.03 -14.75 6.05
C SER A 219 -26.88 -14.89 4.55
N LEU A 220 -26.52 -16.08 4.04
CA LEU A 220 -26.39 -16.31 2.57
C LEU A 220 -27.73 -16.08 1.87
N LEU A 221 -28.84 -16.57 2.43
CA LEU A 221 -30.18 -16.34 1.87
C LEU A 221 -30.55 -14.85 1.91
N VAL A 222 -30.33 -14.17 3.02
CA VAL A 222 -30.56 -12.72 3.12
C VAL A 222 -29.74 -11.97 2.06
N LEU A 223 -28.43 -12.24 1.94
CA LEU A 223 -27.56 -11.57 0.98
C LEU A 223 -27.97 -11.83 -0.47
N LEU A 224 -28.38 -13.06 -0.79
CA LEU A 224 -28.84 -13.44 -2.13
C LEU A 224 -30.09 -12.64 -2.56
N TYR A 225 -31.05 -12.46 -1.65
CA TYR A 225 -32.34 -11.84 -1.99
C TYR A 225 -32.45 -10.35 -1.69
N THR A 226 -31.47 -9.77 -1.00
CA THR A 226 -31.44 -8.34 -0.70
C THR A 226 -30.31 -7.58 -1.39
N GLY A 227 -29.29 -8.31 -1.84
CA GLY A 227 -28.09 -7.72 -2.42
C GLY A 227 -27.33 -6.80 -1.45
N MET A 228 -27.51 -6.94 -0.15
CA MET A 228 -26.78 -6.20 0.88
C MET A 228 -25.29 -6.51 0.81
N ARG A 229 -24.48 -5.60 1.32
CA ARG A 229 -23.07 -5.91 1.60
C ARG A 229 -22.96 -6.69 2.90
N LEU A 230 -21.94 -7.51 3.01
CA LEU A 230 -21.72 -8.32 4.22
C LEU A 230 -21.75 -7.50 5.51
N GLY A 231 -21.07 -6.36 5.55
CA GLY A 231 -21.05 -5.49 6.74
C GLY A 231 -22.38 -4.79 7.05
N GLU A 232 -23.31 -4.78 6.10
CA GLU A 232 -24.65 -4.19 6.30
C GLU A 232 -25.59 -5.12 7.08
N LEU A 233 -25.29 -6.44 7.16
CA LEU A 233 -26.12 -7.42 7.87
C LEU A 233 -26.29 -7.07 9.35
N ALA A 234 -25.26 -6.64 10.02
CA ALA A 234 -25.29 -6.32 11.44
C ALA A 234 -26.27 -5.18 11.79
N SER A 235 -26.49 -4.25 10.86
CA SER A 235 -27.44 -3.13 11.01
C SER A 235 -28.84 -3.42 10.49
N MET A 236 -29.08 -4.63 9.98
CA MET A 236 -30.33 -5.03 9.39
C MET A 236 -31.50 -5.02 10.40
N LYS A 237 -32.62 -4.41 10.00
CA LYS A 237 -33.89 -4.45 10.73
C LYS A 237 -35.03 -4.80 9.79
N ILE A 238 -36.03 -5.51 10.30
CA ILE A 238 -37.28 -5.80 9.59
C ILE A 238 -38.29 -4.77 10.06
N GLU A 239 -38.90 -4.07 9.13
CA GLU A 239 -39.89 -3.03 9.43
C GLU A 239 -41.10 -3.21 8.54
N SER A 240 -42.27 -2.81 9.06
CA SER A 240 -43.53 -2.85 8.33
C SER A 240 -44.19 -1.47 8.38
N GLU A 241 -44.62 -0.98 7.25
CA GLU A 241 -45.32 0.30 7.09
C GLU A 241 -46.42 0.13 6.00
N ASN A 242 -47.63 0.59 6.27
CA ASN A 242 -48.76 0.52 5.33
C ASN A 242 -48.97 -0.89 4.72
N ASN A 243 -48.91 -1.94 5.54
CA ASN A 243 -49.01 -3.35 5.14
C ASN A 243 -47.84 -3.88 4.26
N TYR A 244 -46.77 -3.10 4.08
CA TYR A 244 -45.58 -3.56 3.36
C TYR A 244 -44.47 -3.86 4.36
N THR A 245 -43.89 -5.04 4.24
CA THR A 245 -42.68 -5.43 5.00
C THR A 245 -41.44 -5.16 4.15
N PHE A 246 -40.44 -4.58 4.75
CA PHE A 246 -39.15 -4.30 4.10
C PHE A 246 -37.98 -4.51 5.08
N ILE A 247 -36.82 -4.72 4.56
CA ILE A 247 -35.58 -4.74 5.32
C ILE A 247 -34.92 -3.37 5.23
N THR A 248 -34.52 -2.81 6.36
CA THR A 248 -33.67 -1.62 6.41
C THR A 248 -32.27 -1.98 6.82
N CYS A 249 -31.29 -1.29 6.30
CA CYS A 249 -29.88 -1.40 6.71
C CYS A 249 -29.14 -0.09 6.52
N GLU A 250 -28.05 0.08 7.24
CA GLU A 250 -27.16 1.23 7.12
C GLU A 250 -26.10 0.98 6.05
N THR A 251 -25.82 1.98 5.22
CA THR A 251 -24.82 1.85 4.16
C THR A 251 -23.41 1.82 4.75
N GLU A 252 -22.69 0.74 4.53
CA GLU A 252 -21.32 0.54 5.03
C GLU A 252 -20.30 1.56 4.46
N LYS A 253 -20.43 1.88 3.16
CA LYS A 253 -19.47 2.75 2.46
C LYS A 253 -19.86 4.22 2.49
N THR A 254 -19.75 4.84 3.66
CA THR A 254 -19.80 6.31 3.81
C THR A 254 -18.40 6.83 4.19
N ARG A 255 -18.12 8.11 3.96
CA ARG A 255 -16.90 8.73 4.51
C ARG A 255 -17.04 8.91 6.02
N LYS A 256 -15.92 8.88 6.76
CA LYS A 256 -15.93 9.18 8.19
C LYS A 256 -16.45 10.61 8.40
N GLY A 257 -17.35 10.78 9.36
CA GLY A 257 -17.99 12.09 9.63
C GLY A 257 -19.24 12.41 8.80
N TYR A 258 -19.58 11.59 7.79
CA TYR A 258 -20.82 11.75 7.03
C TYR A 258 -21.95 10.90 7.61
N ALA A 259 -23.19 11.40 7.55
CA ALA A 259 -24.37 10.66 7.99
C ALA A 259 -24.50 9.31 7.25
N THR A 260 -24.85 8.29 8.01
CA THR A 260 -25.11 6.96 7.45
C THR A 260 -26.40 6.98 6.66
N ILE A 261 -26.35 6.50 5.42
CA ILE A 261 -27.55 6.42 4.57
C ILE A 261 -28.29 5.12 4.93
N ARG A 262 -29.53 5.26 5.40
CA ARG A 262 -30.41 4.12 5.60
C ARG A 262 -31.06 3.73 4.29
N ARG A 263 -30.97 2.45 3.92
CA ARG A 263 -31.61 1.90 2.72
C ARG A 263 -32.81 1.06 3.11
N ARG A 264 -33.87 1.14 2.33
CA ARG A 264 -35.05 0.27 2.41
C ARG A 264 -35.02 -0.73 1.26
N ILE A 265 -35.15 -2.01 1.54
CA ILE A 265 -35.13 -3.11 0.60
C ILE A 265 -36.46 -3.84 0.68
N PRO A 266 -37.29 -3.80 -0.38
CA PRO A 266 -38.59 -4.47 -0.36
C PRO A 266 -38.40 -5.99 -0.40
N ILE A 267 -39.36 -6.71 0.21
CA ILE A 267 -39.38 -8.17 0.20
C ILE A 267 -39.98 -8.65 -1.12
N SER A 268 -39.14 -9.22 -1.97
CA SER A 268 -39.59 -9.78 -3.25
C SER A 268 -40.42 -11.05 -3.05
N PRO A 269 -41.29 -11.42 -4.01
CA PRO A 269 -42.04 -12.69 -3.97
C PRO A 269 -41.11 -13.91 -3.88
N MET A 270 -39.92 -13.85 -4.49
CA MET A 270 -38.95 -14.94 -4.41
C MET A 270 -38.34 -15.05 -3.04
N PHE A 271 -38.09 -13.91 -2.37
CA PHE A 271 -37.55 -13.89 -1.02
C PHE A 271 -38.58 -14.44 -0.01
N ARG A 272 -39.88 -14.16 -0.20
CA ARG A 272 -40.97 -14.72 0.64
C ARG A 272 -41.00 -16.25 0.64
N LYS A 273 -40.61 -16.92 -0.44
CA LYS A 273 -40.55 -18.39 -0.51
C LYS A 273 -39.52 -19.05 0.42
N VAL A 274 -38.54 -18.30 0.85
CA VAL A 274 -37.48 -18.80 1.74
C VAL A 274 -37.48 -18.08 3.11
N TRP A 275 -38.43 -17.18 3.33
CA TRP A 275 -38.50 -16.32 4.51
C TRP A 275 -38.52 -17.12 5.82
N ASP A 276 -39.39 -18.15 5.88
CA ASP A 276 -39.58 -18.96 7.08
C ASP A 276 -38.38 -19.89 7.39
N MET A 277 -37.46 -20.00 6.45
CA MET A 277 -36.20 -20.72 6.66
C MET A 277 -35.15 -19.86 7.39
N ILE A 278 -35.37 -18.57 7.51
CA ILE A 278 -34.35 -17.61 7.93
C ILE A 278 -34.55 -17.22 9.39
N ASP A 279 -33.56 -17.54 10.21
CA ASP A 279 -33.37 -16.96 11.52
C ASP A 279 -32.59 -15.64 11.33
N PHE A 280 -33.28 -14.52 11.42
CA PHE A 280 -32.71 -13.21 11.18
C PHE A 280 -31.69 -12.78 12.24
N GLU A 281 -31.79 -13.27 13.46
CA GLU A 281 -30.79 -12.98 14.49
C GLU A 281 -29.48 -13.74 14.20
N LYS A 282 -29.56 -14.99 13.77
CA LYS A 282 -28.38 -15.71 13.28
C LYS A 282 -27.80 -15.05 12.01
N ALA A 283 -28.65 -14.55 11.14
CA ALA A 283 -28.19 -13.86 9.93
C ALA A 283 -27.36 -12.60 10.25
N LYS A 284 -27.75 -11.82 11.27
CA LYS A 284 -26.99 -10.64 11.73
C LYS A 284 -25.67 -10.99 12.40
N ALA A 285 -25.64 -12.06 13.16
CA ALA A 285 -24.52 -12.42 14.02
C ALA A 285 -23.41 -13.21 13.29
N ALA A 286 -23.65 -13.66 12.07
CA ALA A 286 -22.68 -14.48 11.33
C ALA A 286 -21.41 -13.69 10.94
N SER A 287 -20.26 -14.25 11.31
CA SER A 287 -18.98 -13.66 10.96
C SER A 287 -18.66 -13.80 9.46
N SER A 288 -17.80 -12.92 8.94
CA SER A 288 -17.29 -13.00 7.56
C SER A 288 -16.63 -14.35 7.26
N LYS A 289 -15.94 -14.93 8.25
CA LYS A 289 -15.31 -16.25 8.12
C LYS A 289 -16.38 -17.33 8.01
N THR A 290 -17.37 -17.35 8.90
CA THR A 290 -18.49 -18.32 8.87
C THR A 290 -19.17 -18.33 7.50
N LEU A 291 -19.45 -17.15 6.93
CA LEU A 291 -20.07 -17.03 5.62
C LEU A 291 -19.16 -17.53 4.49
N SER A 292 -17.89 -17.17 4.53
CA SER A 292 -16.92 -17.66 3.57
C SER A 292 -16.78 -19.18 3.59
N ASP A 293 -16.74 -19.75 4.79
CA ASP A 293 -16.64 -21.21 4.97
C ASP A 293 -17.93 -21.93 4.53
N THR A 294 -19.10 -21.32 4.79
CA THR A 294 -20.40 -21.89 4.38
C THR A 294 -20.58 -21.89 2.87
N ILE A 295 -20.27 -20.79 2.17
CA ILE A 295 -20.45 -20.72 0.71
C ILE A 295 -19.46 -21.66 0.00
N LYS A 296 -18.26 -21.83 0.50
CA LYS A 296 -17.24 -22.72 -0.05
C LYS A 296 -17.58 -24.20 0.07
N ARG A 297 -18.47 -24.58 0.97
CA ARG A 297 -19.01 -25.96 1.04
C ARG A 297 -19.86 -26.30 -0.19
N VAL A 298 -20.48 -25.28 -0.80
CA VAL A 298 -21.31 -25.44 -2.00
C VAL A 298 -20.49 -25.15 -3.25
N PHE A 299 -19.70 -24.10 -3.21
CA PHE A 299 -18.92 -23.58 -4.33
C PHE A 299 -17.50 -23.18 -3.87
N PRO A 300 -16.51 -24.06 -3.99
CA PRO A 300 -15.14 -23.78 -3.50
C PRO A 300 -14.51 -22.50 -4.07
N GLU A 301 -14.82 -22.17 -5.34
CA GLU A 301 -14.24 -21.02 -6.06
C GLU A 301 -15.06 -19.72 -5.92
N ARG A 302 -16.25 -19.79 -5.30
CA ARG A 302 -17.13 -18.64 -5.18
C ARG A 302 -16.89 -17.84 -3.90
N HIS A 303 -17.26 -16.55 -3.95
CA HIS A 303 -17.14 -15.64 -2.81
C HIS A 303 -18.52 -15.07 -2.42
N VAL A 304 -18.72 -14.81 -1.14
CA VAL A 304 -19.99 -14.27 -0.60
C VAL A 304 -20.44 -13.00 -1.33
N HIS A 305 -19.51 -12.14 -1.76
CA HIS A 305 -19.88 -10.91 -2.47
C HIS A 305 -20.54 -11.15 -3.84
N GLU A 306 -20.38 -12.33 -4.43
CA GLU A 306 -20.99 -12.70 -5.71
C GLU A 306 -22.51 -12.89 -5.59
N LEU A 307 -23.03 -13.13 -4.38
CA LEU A 307 -24.47 -13.11 -4.11
C LEU A 307 -25.07 -11.73 -4.41
N ARG A 308 -24.35 -10.66 -4.09
CA ARG A 308 -24.77 -9.30 -4.44
C ARG A 308 -24.72 -9.07 -5.96
N TYR A 309 -23.74 -9.59 -6.66
CA TYR A 309 -23.71 -9.53 -8.13
C TYR A 309 -24.89 -10.30 -8.73
N THR A 310 -25.23 -11.45 -8.16
CA THR A 310 -26.38 -12.26 -8.54
C THR A 310 -27.67 -11.46 -8.37
N PHE A 311 -27.92 -10.88 -7.20
CA PHE A 311 -29.07 -10.03 -6.96
C PHE A 311 -29.19 -8.89 -7.98
N ILE A 312 -28.11 -8.13 -8.19
CA ILE A 312 -28.09 -7.01 -9.14
C ILE A 312 -28.38 -7.50 -10.55
N SER A 313 -27.83 -8.64 -10.97
CA SER A 313 -28.07 -9.24 -12.29
C SER A 313 -29.53 -9.63 -12.46
N ARG A 314 -30.16 -10.27 -11.46
CA ARG A 314 -31.57 -10.64 -11.50
C ARG A 314 -32.48 -9.41 -11.57
N CYS A 315 -32.12 -8.36 -10.87
CA CYS A 315 -32.84 -7.11 -10.93
C CYS A 315 -32.78 -6.48 -12.32
N LYS A 316 -31.63 -6.48 -12.97
CA LYS A 316 -31.45 -6.01 -14.34
C LYS A 316 -32.27 -6.83 -15.32
N GLU A 317 -32.28 -8.17 -15.19
CA GLU A 317 -33.11 -9.06 -16.01
C GLU A 317 -34.64 -8.75 -15.89
N CYS A 318 -35.10 -8.46 -14.66
CA CYS A 318 -36.48 -8.07 -14.42
C CYS A 318 -36.86 -6.74 -15.09
N VAL A 319 -35.97 -5.74 -15.03
CA VAL A 319 -36.19 -4.44 -15.69
C VAL A 319 -36.22 -4.60 -17.20
N GLN A 320 -35.31 -5.38 -17.77
CA GLN A 320 -35.26 -5.66 -19.22
C GLN A 320 -36.51 -6.38 -19.72
N LYS A 321 -37.17 -7.17 -18.89
CA LYS A 321 -38.44 -7.85 -19.21
C LYS A 321 -39.67 -6.98 -19.00
N GLY A 322 -39.51 -5.69 -18.85
CA GLY A 322 -40.62 -4.74 -18.72
C GLY A 322 -41.37 -4.79 -17.38
N ASN A 323 -40.76 -5.28 -16.32
CA ASN A 323 -41.36 -5.28 -14.99
C ASN A 323 -40.86 -4.09 -14.16
N PRO A 324 -41.54 -2.90 -14.23
CA PRO A 324 -41.06 -1.65 -13.66
C PRO A 324 -41.15 -1.58 -12.13
N LYS A 325 -41.75 -2.60 -11.47
CA LYS A 325 -41.92 -2.60 -10.00
C LYS A 325 -40.65 -2.89 -9.21
N ILE A 326 -39.51 -3.11 -9.88
CA ILE A 326 -38.21 -3.28 -9.26
C ILE A 326 -37.30 -2.15 -9.73
N ILE A 327 -37.66 -0.92 -9.43
CA ILE A 327 -36.72 0.20 -9.49
C ILE A 327 -35.82 0.08 -8.27
N ILE A 328 -34.67 -0.53 -8.49
CA ILE A 328 -33.60 -0.46 -7.50
C ILE A 328 -32.98 0.91 -7.64
N ALA A 329 -33.11 1.70 -6.61
CA ALA A 329 -32.29 2.88 -6.41
C ALA A 329 -30.82 2.44 -6.33
N SER A 330 -30.17 2.26 -7.46
CA SER A 330 -28.73 2.09 -7.61
C SER A 330 -28.17 3.45 -8.04
N LYS A 331 -28.02 4.35 -7.12
CA LYS A 331 -27.08 5.46 -7.20
C LYS A 331 -26.08 5.41 -6.06
#